data_65eabca3e43f82a3906f7e5b5533068e
#
_entry.id   65eabca3e43f82a3906f7e5b5533068e
#
_cell.length_a   1.000
_cell.length_b   1.000
_cell.length_c   1.000
_cell.angle_alpha   90.00
_cell.angle_beta   90.00
_cell.angle_gamma   90.00
#
_symmetry.space_group_name_H-M   'P 1'
#
loop_
_entity.id
_entity.type
_entity.pdbx_description
1 polymer ?
#
loop_
_entity_poly.entity_id
_entity_poly.type
_entity_poly.pdbx_seq_one_letter_code
_entity_poly.pdbx_strand_id
1 'polypeptide(L)'
;MSQVSSLNEVTLEKYLEANMPGFEGPLTATKFPGGQSNPTFRIDAASGSYVLRRQPPGKLLKSAHAVDREFRVISALANTCVPVAEAHHLCEDPNVIGSMFYVMEFCDGNIHWASKLDSATNNKQRAKMYDEMNRVLAAIH
;
A
#
# COMPACT_ATOMS: atom_id res chain seq x y z
N MET A 1 7.04 19.41 -17.24
CA MET A 1 7.51 19.15 -15.87
C MET A 1 6.47 18.31 -15.15
N SER A 2 6.78 17.07 -14.94
CA SER A 2 5.94 16.25 -14.07
C SER A 2 6.12 16.77 -12.65
N GLN A 3 5.09 17.45 -12.12
CA GLN A 3 5.03 17.70 -10.70
C GLN A 3 4.89 16.33 -10.03
N VAL A 4 6.00 15.81 -9.55
CA VAL A 4 5.97 14.78 -8.53
C VAL A 4 5.24 15.43 -7.37
N SER A 5 3.98 15.11 -7.18
CA SER A 5 3.24 15.58 -6.02
C SER A 5 3.89 14.96 -4.80
N SER A 6 4.83 15.70 -4.21
CA SER A 6 5.42 15.32 -2.95
C SER A 6 4.31 15.37 -1.89
N LEU A 7 4.25 14.34 -1.06
CA LEU A 7 3.39 14.37 0.12
C LEU A 7 3.85 15.50 1.05
N ASN A 8 2.89 16.20 1.65
CA ASN A 8 3.21 17.11 2.74
C ASN A 8 3.48 16.29 4.00
N GLU A 9 4.76 15.95 4.23
CA GLU A 9 5.19 15.08 5.32
C GLU A 9 4.82 15.64 6.70
N VAL A 10 4.92 16.94 6.89
CA VAL A 10 4.60 17.59 8.18
C VAL A 10 3.12 17.46 8.52
N THR A 11 2.25 17.72 7.56
CA THR A 11 0.79 17.59 7.76
C THR A 11 0.40 16.14 7.97
N LEU A 12 0.97 15.23 7.17
CA LEU A 12 0.70 13.80 7.27
C LEU A 12 1.15 13.23 8.62
N GLU A 13 2.34 13.60 9.09
CA GLU A 13 2.88 13.19 10.39
C GLU A 13 1.94 13.56 11.53
N LYS A 14 1.55 14.84 11.61
CA LYS A 14 0.62 15.32 12.63
C LYS A 14 -0.72 14.60 12.58
N TYR A 15 -1.22 14.34 11.37
CA TYR A 15 -2.47 13.63 11.21
C TYR A 15 -2.37 12.18 11.69
N LEU A 16 -1.32 11.46 11.32
CA LEU A 16 -1.13 10.07 11.71
C LEU A 16 -0.87 9.91 13.21
N GLU A 17 -0.11 10.81 13.82
CA GLU A 17 0.09 10.82 15.28
C GLU A 17 -1.23 10.99 16.04
N ALA A 18 -2.14 11.81 15.50
CA ALA A 18 -3.44 12.06 16.12
C ALA A 18 -4.48 10.95 15.89
N ASN A 19 -4.37 10.21 14.76
CA ASN A 19 -5.44 9.32 14.30
C ASN A 19 -5.05 7.83 14.19
N MET A 20 -3.76 7.52 14.12
CA MET A 20 -3.26 6.15 13.99
C MET A 20 -2.56 5.73 15.29
N PRO A 21 -3.18 4.91 16.13
CA PRO A 21 -2.59 4.49 17.41
C PRO A 21 -1.24 3.82 17.22
N GLY A 22 -0.24 4.24 18.00
CA GLY A 22 1.12 3.70 17.96
C GLY A 22 2.02 4.31 16.88
N PHE A 23 1.51 5.25 16.08
CA PHE A 23 2.34 5.97 15.11
C PHE A 23 3.14 7.07 15.82
N GLU A 24 4.45 7.11 15.54
CA GLU A 24 5.38 8.13 16.05
C GLU A 24 6.30 8.61 14.93
N GLY A 25 6.35 9.93 14.73
CA GLY A 25 7.30 10.58 13.83
C GLY A 25 8.70 10.70 14.43
N PRO A 26 9.67 11.26 13.69
CA PRO A 26 9.52 11.93 12.40
C PRO A 26 9.23 10.98 11.25
N LEU A 27 8.56 11.51 10.20
CA LEU A 27 8.12 10.74 9.05
C LEU A 27 8.89 11.16 7.79
N THR A 28 9.30 10.19 6.99
CA THR A 28 9.84 10.39 5.64
C THR A 28 9.04 9.57 4.64
N ALA A 29 8.60 10.19 3.54
CA ALA A 29 7.84 9.53 2.49
C ALA A 29 8.67 9.39 1.21
N THR A 30 8.74 8.18 0.68
CA THR A 30 9.43 7.87 -0.57
C THR A 30 8.45 7.21 -1.54
N LYS A 31 8.27 7.80 -2.72
CA LYS A 31 7.37 7.25 -3.73
C LYS A 31 7.96 5.99 -4.35
N PHE A 32 7.16 4.92 -4.44
CA PHE A 32 7.55 3.74 -5.19
C PHE A 32 7.62 4.03 -6.69
N PRO A 33 8.59 3.46 -7.41
CA PRO A 33 8.66 3.58 -8.87
C PRO A 33 7.51 2.84 -9.54
N GLY A 34 7.16 3.28 -10.76
CA GLY A 34 6.14 2.65 -11.59
C GLY A 34 4.93 3.55 -11.84
N GLY A 35 4.32 3.39 -13.01
CA GLY A 35 3.14 4.13 -13.43
C GLY A 35 1.90 3.57 -12.77
N GLN A 36 1.38 4.24 -11.80
CA GLN A 36 0.34 3.70 -10.96
C GLN A 36 -0.92 4.55 -11.06
N SER A 37 -2.05 3.88 -11.16
CA SER A 37 -3.34 4.54 -11.05
C SER A 37 -3.50 5.21 -9.69
N ASN A 38 -3.03 4.57 -8.63
CA ASN A 38 -3.03 5.10 -7.27
C ASN A 38 -1.58 5.25 -6.78
N PRO A 39 -1.08 6.49 -6.62
CA PRO A 39 0.27 6.71 -6.11
C PRO A 39 0.50 6.03 -4.77
N THR A 40 1.62 5.34 -4.65
CA THR A 40 1.98 4.54 -3.48
C THR A 40 3.33 4.99 -2.94
N PHE A 41 3.42 5.13 -1.62
CA PHE A 41 4.60 5.65 -0.93
C PHE A 41 5.01 4.71 0.20
N ARG A 42 6.32 4.55 0.38
CA ARG A 42 6.88 4.02 1.61
C ARG A 42 6.95 5.14 2.63
N ILE A 43 6.48 4.86 3.83
CA ILE A 43 6.54 5.77 4.97
C ILE A 43 7.49 5.16 5.99
N ASP A 44 8.58 5.84 6.26
CA ASP A 44 9.51 5.49 7.32
C ASP A 44 9.34 6.45 8.49
N ALA A 45 9.03 5.93 9.65
CA ALA A 45 8.77 6.70 10.88
C ALA A 45 9.52 6.09 12.06
N ALA A 46 9.57 6.79 13.18
CA ALA A 46 10.20 6.27 14.40
C ALA A 46 9.54 4.98 14.89
N SER A 47 8.22 4.86 14.71
CA SER A 47 7.46 3.66 15.09
C SER A 47 7.60 2.48 14.14
N GLY A 48 8.14 2.68 12.93
CA GLY A 48 8.33 1.62 11.94
C GLY A 48 8.13 2.08 10.51
N SER A 49 8.04 1.11 9.59
CA SER A 49 7.81 1.36 8.16
C SER A 49 6.40 0.95 7.78
N TYR A 50 5.80 1.75 6.90
CA TYR A 50 4.42 1.58 6.43
C TYR A 50 4.33 1.82 4.93
N VAL A 51 3.18 1.47 4.34
CA VAL A 51 2.85 1.83 2.96
C VAL A 51 1.61 2.72 2.97
N LEU A 52 1.71 3.86 2.31
CA LEU A 52 0.59 4.76 2.08
C LEU A 52 0.18 4.70 0.61
N ARG A 53 -1.09 4.47 0.36
CA ARG A 53 -1.67 4.45 -0.98
C ARG A 53 -2.80 5.47 -1.07
N ARG A 54 -2.72 6.37 -2.04
CA ARG A 54 -3.66 7.48 -2.19
C ARG A 54 -4.34 7.47 -3.55
N GLN A 55 -5.49 8.10 -3.61
CA GLN A 55 -6.10 8.46 -4.90
C GLN A 55 -5.22 9.48 -5.63
N PRO A 56 -5.15 9.43 -6.97
CA PRO A 56 -4.49 10.49 -7.72
C PRO A 56 -5.21 11.83 -7.51
N PRO A 57 -4.47 12.96 -7.56
CA PRO A 57 -5.10 14.28 -7.46
C PRO A 57 -5.96 14.58 -8.68
N GLY A 58 -6.98 15.42 -8.49
CA GLY A 58 -7.86 15.90 -9.56
C GLY A 58 -9.24 15.28 -9.53
N LYS A 59 -10.03 15.55 -10.59
CA LYS A 59 -11.38 14.98 -10.74
C LYS A 59 -11.28 13.52 -11.14
N LEU A 60 -11.85 12.64 -10.33
CA LEU A 60 -11.90 11.22 -10.58
C LEU A 60 -13.27 10.81 -11.09
N LEU A 61 -13.29 9.80 -11.95
CA LEU A 61 -14.53 9.14 -12.32
C LEU A 61 -15.14 8.45 -11.10
N LYS A 62 -16.47 8.47 -11.01
CA LYS A 62 -17.18 7.77 -9.93
C LYS A 62 -16.77 6.29 -9.93
N SER A 63 -16.39 5.79 -8.78
CA SER A 63 -15.87 4.42 -8.56
C SER A 63 -14.46 4.11 -9.11
N ALA A 64 -13.82 5.02 -9.80
CA ALA A 64 -12.40 4.87 -10.16
C ALA A 64 -11.51 5.16 -8.95
N HIS A 65 -10.39 4.46 -8.85
CA HIS A 65 -9.38 4.67 -7.81
C HIS A 65 -9.92 4.57 -6.37
N ALA A 66 -10.79 3.59 -6.11
CA ALA A 66 -11.48 3.41 -4.84
C ALA A 66 -10.58 2.81 -3.76
N VAL A 67 -9.68 3.63 -3.18
CA VAL A 67 -8.76 3.21 -2.11
C VAL A 67 -9.50 2.81 -0.83
N ASP A 68 -10.68 3.36 -0.59
CA ASP A 68 -11.57 2.96 0.50
C ASP A 68 -12.05 1.52 0.34
N ARG A 69 -12.35 1.10 -0.87
CA ARG A 69 -12.72 -0.28 -1.20
C ARG A 69 -11.54 -1.22 -1.00
N GLU A 70 -10.35 -0.84 -1.47
CA GLU A 70 -9.12 -1.62 -1.22
C GLU A 70 -8.91 -1.84 0.27
N PHE A 71 -9.01 -0.78 1.07
CA PHE A 71 -8.87 -0.84 2.52
C PHE A 71 -9.89 -1.78 3.16
N ARG A 72 -11.16 -1.70 2.75
CA ARG A 72 -12.22 -2.57 3.27
C ARG A 72 -11.96 -4.04 2.95
N VAL A 73 -11.49 -4.34 1.73
CA VAL A 73 -11.18 -5.72 1.31
C VAL A 73 -10.03 -6.29 2.14
N ILE A 74 -8.91 -5.59 2.26
CA ILE A 74 -7.78 -6.09 3.06
C ILE A 74 -8.13 -6.20 4.54
N SER A 75 -8.95 -5.29 5.07
CA SER A 75 -9.43 -5.37 6.45
C SER A 75 -10.33 -6.58 6.68
N ALA A 76 -11.22 -6.88 5.74
CA ALA A 76 -12.10 -8.04 5.81
C ALA A 76 -11.34 -9.38 5.72
N LEU A 77 -10.22 -9.41 5.01
CA LEU A 77 -9.39 -10.60 4.84
C LEU A 77 -8.38 -10.83 5.96
N ALA A 78 -8.19 -9.85 6.85
CA ALA A 78 -7.15 -9.88 7.89
C ALA A 78 -7.21 -11.09 8.83
N ASN A 79 -8.41 -11.59 9.10
CA ASN A 79 -8.63 -12.75 9.98
C ASN A 79 -8.97 -14.03 9.22
N THR A 80 -8.57 -14.11 7.98
CA THR A 80 -8.78 -15.28 7.12
C THR A 80 -7.46 -15.97 6.79
N CYS A 81 -7.51 -17.10 6.06
CA CYS A 81 -6.31 -17.76 5.56
C CYS A 81 -5.66 -17.04 4.36
N VAL A 82 -6.25 -15.97 3.84
CA VAL A 82 -5.67 -15.17 2.75
C VAL A 82 -4.60 -14.24 3.30
N PRO A 83 -3.34 -14.32 2.84
CA PRO A 83 -2.29 -13.41 3.28
C PRO A 83 -2.50 -12.02 2.69
N VAL A 84 -2.66 -11.03 3.56
CA VAL A 84 -2.80 -9.62 3.20
C VAL A 84 -1.94 -8.76 4.13
N ALA A 85 -1.55 -7.57 3.65
CA ALA A 85 -0.94 -6.57 4.51
C ALA A 85 -1.93 -6.11 5.58
N GLU A 86 -1.46 -5.86 6.79
CA GLU A 86 -2.31 -5.33 7.86
C GLU A 86 -2.77 -3.91 7.51
N ALA A 87 -4.08 -3.68 7.53
CA ALA A 87 -4.67 -2.37 7.31
C ALA A 87 -4.64 -1.57 8.61
N HIS A 88 -3.94 -0.42 8.61
CA HIS A 88 -3.78 0.40 9.81
C HIS A 88 -4.78 1.53 9.91
N HIS A 89 -4.98 2.31 8.84
CA HIS A 89 -5.82 3.50 8.89
C HIS A 89 -6.33 3.91 7.52
N LEU A 90 -7.60 4.32 7.45
CA LEU A 90 -8.21 4.94 6.27
C LEU A 90 -8.53 6.40 6.56
N CYS A 91 -8.07 7.31 5.70
CA CYS A 91 -8.41 8.72 5.73
C CYS A 91 -9.29 9.07 4.55
N GLU A 92 -10.55 9.37 4.80
CA GLU A 92 -11.52 9.79 3.79
C GLU A 92 -11.53 11.31 3.57
N ASP A 93 -10.83 12.08 4.42
CA ASP A 93 -10.76 13.53 4.31
C ASP A 93 -9.71 13.97 3.26
N PRO A 94 -10.12 14.57 2.14
CA PRO A 94 -9.19 15.02 1.11
C PRO A 94 -8.36 16.24 1.53
N ASN A 95 -8.69 16.89 2.65
CA ASN A 95 -7.97 18.09 3.08
C ASN A 95 -6.65 17.80 3.79
N VAL A 96 -6.38 16.56 4.16
CA VAL A 96 -5.13 16.19 4.85
C VAL A 96 -3.92 16.27 3.91
N ILE A 97 -3.97 15.54 2.80
CA ILE A 97 -2.90 15.51 1.79
C ILE A 97 -3.38 15.76 0.35
N GLY A 98 -4.62 16.22 0.19
CA GLY A 98 -5.20 16.53 -1.10
C GLY A 98 -6.01 15.41 -1.76
N SER A 99 -6.07 14.24 -1.16
CA SER A 99 -6.90 13.12 -1.62
C SER A 99 -7.08 12.08 -0.51
N MET A 100 -8.08 11.23 -0.65
CA MET A 100 -8.29 10.06 0.20
C MET A 100 -7.09 9.12 0.13
N PHE A 101 -6.71 8.52 1.25
CA PHE A 101 -5.61 7.56 1.34
C PHE A 101 -5.83 6.54 2.44
N TYR A 102 -5.07 5.45 2.39
CA TYR A 102 -4.97 4.54 3.53
C TYR A 102 -3.52 4.15 3.79
N VAL A 103 -3.28 3.69 5.01
CA VAL A 103 -1.97 3.22 5.48
C VAL A 103 -2.08 1.75 5.83
N MET A 104 -1.12 0.97 5.36
CA MET A 104 -1.02 -0.46 5.62
C MET A 104 0.39 -0.85 5.99
N GLU A 105 0.56 -2.08 6.43
CA GLU A 105 1.85 -2.69 6.73
C GLU A 105 2.80 -2.61 5.54
N PHE A 106 4.06 -2.31 5.81
CA PHE A 106 5.14 -2.50 4.83
C PHE A 106 5.58 -3.97 4.87
N CYS A 107 5.32 -4.69 3.77
CA CYS A 107 5.78 -6.06 3.59
C CYS A 107 7.13 -6.04 2.87
N ASP A 108 8.21 -6.38 3.58
CA ASP A 108 9.51 -6.53 2.96
C ASP A 108 9.56 -7.82 2.15
N GLY A 109 9.99 -7.73 0.89
CA GLY A 109 9.99 -8.88 0.00
C GLY A 109 10.48 -8.54 -1.40
N ASN A 110 10.40 -9.52 -2.27
CA ASN A 110 10.82 -9.39 -3.67
C ASN A 110 9.65 -8.99 -4.56
N ILE A 111 9.89 -8.02 -5.43
CA ILE A 111 8.92 -7.60 -6.45
C ILE A 111 9.27 -8.30 -7.77
N HIS A 112 8.32 -9.05 -8.30
CA HIS A 112 8.46 -9.75 -9.58
C HIS A 112 7.75 -8.97 -10.68
N TRP A 113 8.55 -8.38 -11.57
CA TRP A 113 8.03 -7.56 -12.70
C TRP A 113 7.66 -8.39 -13.92
N ALA A 114 8.15 -9.63 -13.98
CA ALA A 114 7.93 -10.53 -15.10
C ALA A 114 7.41 -11.89 -14.62
N SER A 115 6.61 -12.55 -15.46
CA SER A 115 6.09 -13.89 -15.17
C SER A 115 7.17 -14.96 -15.04
N LYS A 116 8.36 -14.69 -15.54
CA LYS A 116 9.52 -15.59 -15.42
C LYS A 116 10.00 -15.77 -13.98
N LEU A 117 9.62 -14.88 -13.06
CA LEU A 117 10.09 -14.91 -11.67
C LEU A 117 11.62 -14.97 -11.58
N ASP A 118 12.28 -13.95 -12.13
CA ASP A 118 13.74 -13.91 -12.32
C ASP A 118 14.54 -14.04 -11.00
N SER A 119 13.91 -13.77 -9.85
CA SER A 119 14.53 -13.99 -8.54
C SER A 119 14.59 -15.46 -8.12
N ALA A 120 13.87 -16.35 -8.79
CA ALA A 120 13.95 -17.78 -8.53
C ALA A 120 15.32 -18.32 -8.96
N THR A 121 15.99 -19.06 -8.07
CA THR A 121 17.34 -19.59 -8.31
C THR A 121 17.33 -20.78 -9.26
N ASN A 122 16.19 -21.47 -9.37
CA ASN A 122 16.03 -22.64 -10.23
C ASN A 122 14.54 -22.92 -10.51
N ASN A 123 14.27 -23.88 -11.40
CA ASN A 123 12.89 -24.23 -11.79
C ASN A 123 12.09 -24.84 -10.64
N LYS A 124 12.71 -25.55 -9.72
CA LYS A 124 12.04 -26.11 -8.55
C LYS A 124 11.51 -25.00 -7.63
N GLN A 125 12.30 -23.96 -7.39
CA GLN A 125 11.87 -22.80 -6.63
C GLN A 125 10.76 -22.04 -7.35
N ARG A 126 10.89 -21.86 -8.66
CA ARG A 126 9.85 -21.20 -9.48
C ARG A 126 8.52 -21.96 -9.42
N ALA A 127 8.55 -23.28 -9.50
CA ALA A 127 7.35 -24.11 -9.36
C ALA A 127 6.68 -23.91 -8.01
N LYS A 128 7.44 -23.88 -6.92
CA LYS A 128 6.90 -23.61 -5.56
C LYS A 128 6.25 -22.22 -5.45
N MET A 129 6.83 -21.21 -6.09
CA MET A 129 6.27 -19.86 -6.10
C MET A 129 4.91 -19.83 -6.84
N TYR A 130 4.80 -20.50 -7.98
CA TYR A 130 3.52 -20.65 -8.69
C TYR A 130 2.49 -21.45 -7.91
N ASP A 131 2.91 -22.53 -7.26
CA ASP A 131 2.03 -23.34 -6.39
C ASP A 131 1.46 -22.48 -5.24
N GLU A 132 2.30 -21.63 -4.63
CA GLU A 132 1.86 -20.72 -3.57
C GLU A 132 0.87 -19.66 -4.08
N MET A 133 1.12 -19.09 -5.26
CA MET A 133 0.15 -18.16 -5.89
C MET A 133 -1.20 -18.86 -6.14
N ASN A 134 -1.18 -20.09 -6.62
CA ASN A 134 -2.40 -20.88 -6.82
C ASN A 134 -3.12 -21.18 -5.50
N ARG A 135 -2.36 -21.50 -4.45
CA ARG A 135 -2.92 -21.74 -3.12
C ARG A 135 -3.64 -20.50 -2.60
N VAL A 136 -3.03 -19.32 -2.72
CA VAL A 136 -3.62 -18.05 -2.27
C VAL A 136 -4.88 -17.74 -3.11
N LEU A 137 -4.81 -17.91 -4.43
CA LEU A 137 -5.96 -17.69 -5.31
C LEU A 137 -7.14 -18.60 -4.93
N ALA A 138 -6.87 -19.86 -4.64
CA ALA A 138 -7.89 -20.79 -4.16
C ALA A 138 -8.48 -20.37 -2.80
N ALA A 139 -7.66 -19.81 -1.91
CA ALA A 139 -8.12 -19.34 -0.61
C ALA A 139 -9.06 -18.12 -0.70
N ILE A 140 -8.92 -17.31 -1.76
CA ILE A 140 -9.80 -16.15 -2.01
C ILE A 140 -11.20 -16.61 -2.47
N HIS A 141 -11.28 -17.72 -3.14
CA HIS A 141 -12.54 -18.30 -3.64
C HIS A 141 -13.16 -19.31 -2.65
#